data_f05b3366178fb4d9e8c0bdcd12287ea8
#
_entry.id   f05b3366178fb4d9e8c0bdcd12287ea8
#
_cell.length_a   1.000
_cell.length_b   1.000
_cell.length_c   1.000
_cell.angle_alpha   90.00
_cell.angle_beta   90.00
_cell.angle_gamma   90.00
#
_symmetry.space_group_name_H-M   'P 1'
#
loop_
_entity.id
_entity.type
_entity.pdbx_description
1 polymer ?
#
loop_
_entity_poly.entity_id
_entity_poly.type
_entity_poly.pdbx_seq_one_letter_code
_entity_poly.pdbx_strand_id
1 'polypeptide(L)'
;MTSILKVTEIQDPTNSNSALTINSSGYVILSNPVSFLAHAMTGNSNAGNLVFNNVQHNLGNGYSTSTGKFTAPVKGVYHFTASILRNTGDGNVFFKVDDALTYLTGNSSADQTSQYLTATTYSHGSLAINLQLNASQTVQVATNSTLTSWSNYNYFTGHLITAVA
;
A
#
# COMPACT_ATOMS: atom_id res chain seq x y z
N MET A 1 -1.13 -34.96 29.28
CA MET A 1 -2.01 -35.14 28.10
C MET A 1 -1.93 -33.87 27.28
N THR A 2 -1.62 -33.99 26.00
CA THR A 2 -1.63 -32.83 25.09
C THR A 2 -3.06 -32.67 24.55
N SER A 3 -3.71 -31.53 24.84
CA SER A 3 -5.02 -31.22 24.26
C SER A 3 -4.83 -30.72 22.84
N ILE A 4 -5.47 -31.34 21.87
CA ILE A 4 -5.44 -30.97 20.44
C ILE A 4 -6.85 -30.53 20.04
N LEU A 5 -7.01 -29.28 19.56
CA LEU A 5 -8.19 -28.81 18.90
C LEU A 5 -8.08 -29.10 17.40
N LYS A 6 -8.98 -29.92 16.86
CA LYS A 6 -9.05 -30.22 15.42
C LYS A 6 -10.22 -29.48 14.83
N VAL A 7 -9.92 -28.44 14.03
CA VAL A 7 -10.93 -27.64 13.32
C VAL A 7 -10.50 -27.44 11.87
N THR A 8 -11.46 -27.37 10.98
CA THR A 8 -11.24 -27.03 9.57
C THR A 8 -11.54 -25.56 9.29
N GLU A 9 -12.32 -24.91 10.18
CA GLU A 9 -12.77 -23.55 10.01
C GLU A 9 -13.02 -22.88 11.36
N ILE A 10 -12.76 -21.56 11.44
CA ILE A 10 -13.16 -20.69 12.56
C ILE A 10 -14.06 -19.60 12.00
N GLN A 11 -15.27 -19.49 12.54
CA GLN A 11 -16.31 -18.55 12.11
C GLN A 11 -16.74 -17.65 13.26
N ASP A 12 -17.30 -16.48 12.89
CA ASP A 12 -18.07 -15.65 13.80
C ASP A 12 -19.41 -16.36 14.12
N PRO A 13 -19.74 -16.60 15.41
CA PRO A 13 -20.96 -17.33 15.78
C PRO A 13 -22.24 -16.57 15.48
N THR A 14 -22.18 -15.23 15.24
CA THR A 14 -23.36 -14.40 15.03
C THR A 14 -23.81 -14.36 13.57
N ASN A 15 -22.87 -14.34 12.63
CA ASN A 15 -23.16 -14.14 11.21
C ASN A 15 -22.57 -15.22 10.30
N SER A 16 -21.93 -16.23 10.90
CA SER A 16 -21.27 -17.36 10.20
C SER A 16 -20.20 -16.93 9.19
N ASN A 17 -19.62 -15.73 9.33
CA ASN A 17 -18.49 -15.31 8.51
C ASN A 17 -17.23 -16.07 8.92
N SER A 18 -16.62 -16.75 7.97
CA SER A 18 -15.36 -17.45 8.20
C SER A 18 -14.22 -16.45 8.42
N ALA A 19 -13.51 -16.57 9.53
CA ALA A 19 -12.30 -15.81 9.79
C ALA A 19 -11.09 -16.48 9.13
N LEU A 20 -10.99 -17.81 9.25
CA LEU A 20 -9.94 -18.60 8.63
C LEU A 20 -10.42 -20.04 8.33
N THR A 21 -9.79 -20.67 7.35
CA THR A 21 -9.95 -22.09 7.04
C THR A 21 -8.59 -22.78 7.01
N ILE A 22 -8.56 -24.11 7.24
CA ILE A 22 -7.37 -24.92 7.06
C ILE A 22 -7.63 -25.82 5.86
N ASN A 23 -6.82 -25.69 4.81
CA ASN A 23 -6.98 -26.51 3.62
C ASN A 23 -6.44 -27.95 3.83
N SER A 24 -6.68 -28.84 2.86
CA SER A 24 -6.25 -30.24 2.93
C SER A 24 -4.73 -30.46 3.04
N SER A 25 -3.94 -29.46 2.70
CA SER A 25 -2.47 -29.46 2.83
C SER A 25 -1.98 -28.85 4.15
N GLY A 26 -2.91 -28.44 5.06
CA GLY A 26 -2.58 -27.88 6.36
C GLY A 26 -2.25 -26.39 6.35
N TYR A 27 -2.43 -25.68 5.23
CA TYR A 27 -2.22 -24.23 5.19
C TYR A 27 -3.44 -23.48 5.73
N VAL A 28 -3.17 -22.43 6.54
CA VAL A 28 -4.19 -21.48 7.00
C VAL A 28 -4.51 -20.50 5.88
N ILE A 29 -5.78 -20.36 5.55
CA ILE A 29 -6.31 -19.40 4.59
C ILE A 29 -7.14 -18.37 5.36
N LEU A 30 -6.73 -17.10 5.31
CA LEU A 30 -7.52 -15.98 5.81
C LEU A 30 -8.63 -15.65 4.80
N SER A 31 -9.86 -15.51 5.27
CA SER A 31 -11.02 -15.29 4.39
C SER A 31 -11.03 -13.89 3.76
N ASN A 32 -10.48 -12.90 4.46
CA ASN A 32 -10.46 -11.50 4.03
C ASN A 32 -9.03 -10.91 4.03
N PRO A 33 -8.10 -11.47 3.22
CA PRO A 33 -6.77 -10.91 3.12
C PRO A 33 -6.81 -9.54 2.41
N VAL A 34 -6.02 -8.60 2.89
CA VAL A 34 -5.86 -7.28 2.25
C VAL A 34 -4.41 -7.09 1.87
N SER A 35 -4.13 -7.12 0.58
CA SER A 35 -2.78 -6.90 0.04
C SER A 35 -2.85 -6.54 -1.43
N PHE A 36 -1.98 -5.67 -1.88
CA PHE A 36 -1.83 -5.36 -3.31
C PHE A 36 -0.36 -5.13 -3.69
N LEU A 37 -0.06 -5.38 -4.95
CA LEU A 37 1.16 -4.95 -5.63
C LEU A 37 0.77 -4.38 -6.98
N ALA A 38 0.99 -3.08 -7.15
CA ALA A 38 0.79 -2.37 -8.41
C ALA A 38 2.15 -1.86 -8.93
N HIS A 39 2.36 -1.93 -10.23
CA HIS A 39 3.61 -1.55 -10.89
C HIS A 39 3.36 -0.90 -12.25
N ALA A 40 4.43 -0.54 -12.95
CA ALA A 40 4.38 0.08 -14.27
C ALA A 40 3.62 1.42 -14.27
N MET A 41 4.22 2.42 -13.65
CA MET A 41 3.74 3.81 -13.70
C MET A 41 3.78 4.32 -15.16
N THR A 42 2.66 4.86 -15.66
CA THR A 42 2.61 5.39 -17.03
C THR A 42 3.30 6.74 -17.16
N GLY A 43 4.33 6.78 -18.01
CA GLY A 43 4.85 7.99 -18.63
C GLY A 43 5.51 9.00 -17.70
N ASN A 44 5.63 10.22 -18.22
CA ASN A 44 6.10 11.39 -17.47
C ASN A 44 4.97 11.87 -16.55
N SER A 45 5.12 11.69 -15.26
CA SER A 45 4.18 12.24 -14.28
C SER A 45 4.58 13.67 -13.96
N ASN A 46 3.68 14.61 -14.17
CA ASN A 46 3.76 15.96 -13.62
C ASN A 46 3.62 15.88 -12.08
N ALA A 47 3.92 16.98 -11.38
CA ALA A 47 3.62 17.07 -9.96
C ALA A 47 2.19 16.62 -9.68
N GLY A 48 2.02 15.71 -8.72
CA GLY A 48 0.72 15.13 -8.38
C GLY A 48 0.79 13.64 -8.02
N ASN A 49 -0.31 12.96 -8.15
CA ASN A 49 -0.44 11.55 -7.78
C ASN A 49 0.16 10.63 -8.85
N LEU A 50 0.87 9.61 -8.40
CA LEU A 50 1.46 8.59 -9.27
C LEU A 50 0.46 7.44 -9.41
N VAL A 51 0.20 7.02 -10.66
CA VAL A 51 -0.72 5.93 -10.98
C VAL A 51 0.07 4.75 -11.53
N PHE A 52 -0.06 3.59 -10.89
CA PHE A 52 0.55 2.33 -11.31
C PHE A 52 -0.52 1.48 -11.98
N ASN A 53 -0.37 1.21 -13.28
CA ASN A 53 -1.46 0.70 -14.10
C ASN A 53 -1.56 -0.82 -14.16
N ASN A 54 -0.48 -1.52 -13.84
CA ASN A 54 -0.46 -2.97 -13.82
C ASN A 54 -0.53 -3.48 -12.38
N VAL A 55 -1.40 -4.46 -12.16
CA VAL A 55 -1.61 -5.05 -10.84
C VAL A 55 -1.19 -6.52 -10.89
N GLN A 56 -0.23 -6.88 -10.05
CA GLN A 56 0.19 -8.27 -9.86
C GLN A 56 -0.82 -9.04 -9.00
N HIS A 57 -1.30 -8.42 -7.94
CA HIS A 57 -2.40 -8.92 -7.11
C HIS A 57 -3.08 -7.76 -6.40
N ASN A 58 -4.37 -7.95 -6.05
CA ASN A 58 -5.19 -6.96 -5.35
C ASN A 58 -6.23 -7.69 -4.49
N LEU A 59 -5.77 -8.34 -3.42
CA LEU A 59 -6.60 -9.06 -2.49
C LEU A 59 -7.37 -8.06 -1.62
N GLY A 60 -8.68 -8.24 -1.51
CA GLY A 60 -9.57 -7.27 -0.86
C GLY A 60 -9.94 -6.06 -1.73
N ASN A 61 -9.49 -6.02 -3.01
CA ASN A 61 -9.84 -4.99 -4.00
C ASN A 61 -9.60 -3.54 -3.54
N GLY A 62 -8.60 -3.32 -2.67
CA GLY A 62 -8.32 -2.01 -2.09
C GLY A 62 -7.65 -1.03 -3.06
N TYR A 63 -6.91 -1.48 -4.06
CA TYR A 63 -6.17 -0.62 -4.98
C TYR A 63 -6.95 -0.35 -6.27
N SER A 64 -6.91 0.91 -6.73
CA SER A 64 -7.53 1.36 -7.99
C SER A 64 -6.47 1.82 -9.00
N THR A 65 -6.41 1.17 -10.16
CA THR A 65 -5.53 1.55 -11.28
C THR A 65 -5.95 2.84 -11.98
N SER A 66 -7.19 3.28 -11.80
CA SER A 66 -7.68 4.54 -12.40
C SER A 66 -7.26 5.77 -11.60
N THR A 67 -7.05 5.63 -10.29
CA THR A 67 -6.75 6.75 -9.39
C THR A 67 -5.37 6.67 -8.75
N GLY A 68 -4.74 5.49 -8.75
CA GLY A 68 -3.48 5.23 -8.03
C GLY A 68 -3.65 5.14 -6.51
N LYS A 69 -4.90 5.05 -6.02
CA LYS A 69 -5.22 5.03 -4.60
C LYS A 69 -5.46 3.62 -4.09
N PHE A 70 -4.94 3.33 -2.91
CA PHE A 70 -5.41 2.27 -2.05
C PHE A 70 -6.48 2.83 -1.12
N THR A 71 -7.58 2.12 -0.94
CA THR A 71 -8.65 2.43 0.03
C THR A 71 -8.68 1.35 1.10
N ALA A 72 -8.56 1.73 2.36
CA ALA A 72 -8.58 0.81 3.49
C ALA A 72 -9.99 0.18 3.64
N PRO A 73 -10.15 -1.15 3.49
CA PRO A 73 -11.46 -1.79 3.63
C PRO A 73 -11.93 -1.88 5.09
N VAL A 74 -11.02 -1.88 6.03
CA VAL A 74 -11.30 -1.92 7.47
C VAL A 74 -10.37 -0.98 8.23
N LYS A 75 -10.74 -0.60 9.44
CA LYS A 75 -9.85 0.11 10.35
C LYS A 75 -8.70 -0.82 10.76
N GLY A 76 -7.45 -0.36 10.63
CA GLY A 76 -6.30 -1.23 10.90
C GLY A 76 -4.97 -0.54 10.77
N VAL A 77 -3.91 -1.28 11.07
CA VAL A 77 -2.52 -0.88 10.79
C VAL A 77 -2.11 -1.54 9.48
N TYR A 78 -1.65 -0.72 8.55
CA TYR A 78 -1.23 -1.13 7.20
C TYR A 78 0.24 -0.80 6.99
N HIS A 79 0.94 -1.68 6.29
CA HIS A 79 2.28 -1.41 5.79
C HIS A 79 2.21 -1.02 4.31
N PHE A 80 2.93 0.03 3.93
CA PHE A 80 3.06 0.47 2.54
C PHE A 80 4.53 0.61 2.16
N THR A 81 4.85 0.23 0.93
CA THR A 81 6.15 0.47 0.33
C THR A 81 5.97 0.96 -1.11
N ALA A 82 6.75 1.94 -1.50
CA ALA A 82 6.85 2.38 -2.89
C ALA A 82 8.31 2.48 -3.30
N SER A 83 8.59 2.14 -4.55
CA SER A 83 9.91 2.26 -5.15
C SER A 83 9.79 2.93 -6.51
N ILE A 84 10.54 4.02 -6.70
CA ILE A 84 10.47 4.87 -7.88
C ILE A 84 11.86 5.03 -8.47
N LEU A 85 12.01 4.62 -9.72
CA LEU A 85 13.17 4.93 -10.54
C LEU A 85 12.91 6.23 -11.30
N ARG A 86 13.75 7.20 -11.11
CA ARG A 86 13.72 8.46 -11.80
C ARG A 86 14.82 8.52 -12.84
N ASN A 87 14.50 9.05 -14.01
CA ASN A 87 15.48 9.27 -15.09
C ASN A 87 15.98 10.71 -15.12
N THR A 88 15.09 11.71 -14.98
CA THR A 88 15.45 13.14 -15.03
C THR A 88 14.59 13.97 -14.07
N GLY A 89 15.09 15.16 -13.75
CA GLY A 89 14.47 16.16 -12.89
C GLY A 89 14.71 15.90 -11.38
N ASP A 90 14.44 16.87 -10.50
CA ASP A 90 14.56 16.78 -9.04
C ASP A 90 13.22 16.80 -8.36
N GLY A 91 13.08 16.18 -7.19
CA GLY A 91 11.89 16.34 -6.38
C GLY A 91 11.69 15.24 -5.37
N ASN A 92 10.68 15.46 -4.54
CA ASN A 92 10.26 14.50 -3.53
C ASN A 92 9.20 13.54 -4.10
N VAL A 93 9.29 12.29 -3.67
CA VAL A 93 8.22 11.30 -3.72
C VAL A 93 7.77 11.03 -2.29
N PHE A 94 6.47 10.94 -2.06
CA PHE A 94 5.89 10.84 -0.71
C PHE A 94 4.55 10.12 -0.72
N PHE A 95 4.11 9.70 0.48
CA PHE A 95 2.74 9.20 0.66
C PHE A 95 1.78 10.34 1.00
N LYS A 96 0.54 10.22 0.52
CA LYS A 96 -0.61 11.02 0.93
C LYS A 96 -1.66 10.12 1.57
N VAL A 97 -2.31 10.63 2.60
CA VAL A 97 -3.53 10.05 3.18
C VAL A 97 -4.68 11.02 2.93
N ASP A 98 -5.77 10.55 2.31
CA ASP A 98 -6.96 11.36 1.96
C ASP A 98 -6.60 12.65 1.21
N ASP A 99 -5.71 12.55 0.22
CA ASP A 99 -5.18 13.65 -0.59
C ASP A 99 -4.33 14.70 0.17
N ALA A 100 -4.10 14.51 1.47
CA ALA A 100 -3.23 15.33 2.29
C ALA A 100 -1.83 14.71 2.45
N LEU A 101 -0.81 15.56 2.67
CA LEU A 101 0.52 15.09 3.03
C LEU A 101 0.47 14.32 4.36
N THR A 102 1.21 13.23 4.44
CA THR A 102 1.27 12.42 5.66
C THR A 102 2.32 12.99 6.59
N TYR A 103 1.87 13.54 7.71
CA TYR A 103 2.74 14.02 8.78
C TYR A 103 2.74 13.02 9.94
N LEU A 104 3.91 12.74 10.50
CA LEU A 104 4.00 12.06 11.79
C LEU A 104 3.62 13.06 12.90
N THR A 105 2.92 12.59 13.92
CA THR A 105 2.38 13.42 15.01
C THR A 105 3.47 14.32 15.63
N GLY A 106 3.20 15.61 15.68
CA GLY A 106 4.08 16.60 16.31
C GLY A 106 5.02 17.34 15.39
N ASN A 107 5.03 17.07 14.08
CA ASN A 107 5.84 17.80 13.13
C ASN A 107 4.97 18.44 12.03
N SER A 108 4.97 19.78 12.00
CA SER A 108 4.14 20.57 11.07
C SER A 108 4.85 21.04 9.80
N SER A 109 6.15 20.76 9.65
CA SER A 109 6.97 21.42 8.63
C SER A 109 7.78 20.48 7.73
N ALA A 110 7.81 19.18 8.00
CA ALA A 110 8.57 18.23 7.18
C ALA A 110 7.69 17.03 6.82
N ASP A 111 7.63 16.75 5.56
CA ASP A 111 7.13 15.50 5.03
C ASP A 111 8.13 14.38 5.40
N GLN A 112 7.89 13.72 6.54
CA GLN A 112 8.77 12.67 7.07
C GLN A 112 8.62 11.34 6.30
N THR A 113 7.69 11.28 5.36
CA THR A 113 7.47 10.13 4.49
C THR A 113 8.00 10.37 3.09
N SER A 114 8.82 11.42 2.90
CA SER A 114 9.34 11.76 1.58
C SER A 114 10.76 11.24 1.35
N GLN A 115 11.02 10.89 0.10
CA GLN A 115 12.35 10.63 -0.44
C GLN A 115 12.66 11.66 -1.50
N TYR A 116 13.72 12.44 -1.32
CA TYR A 116 14.23 13.34 -2.35
C TYR A 116 15.04 12.58 -3.38
N LEU A 117 14.65 12.72 -4.64
CA LEU A 117 15.35 12.14 -5.79
C LEU A 117 16.09 13.26 -6.53
N THR A 118 17.39 13.09 -6.71
CA THR A 118 18.26 14.08 -7.36
C THR A 118 18.26 13.95 -8.88
N ALA A 119 18.68 15.02 -9.59
CA ALA A 119 18.67 15.12 -11.06
C ALA A 119 19.70 14.24 -11.79
N THR A 120 20.46 13.41 -11.10
CA THR A 120 21.38 12.48 -11.76
C THR A 120 20.64 11.44 -12.56
N THR A 121 21.20 11.02 -13.67
CA THR A 121 20.66 9.92 -14.49
C THR A 121 20.43 8.68 -13.61
N TYR A 122 19.20 8.13 -13.58
CA TYR A 122 18.82 6.94 -12.83
C TYR A 122 18.98 7.06 -11.30
N SER A 123 18.23 7.95 -10.68
CA SER A 123 18.07 7.98 -9.23
C SER A 123 16.90 7.09 -8.80
N HIS A 124 17.17 6.15 -7.89
CA HIS A 124 16.17 5.23 -7.35
C HIS A 124 15.89 5.57 -5.88
N GLY A 125 14.63 5.73 -5.54
CA GLY A 125 14.19 5.98 -4.17
C GLY A 125 13.15 4.99 -3.72
N SER A 126 13.20 4.61 -2.44
CA SER A 126 12.24 3.73 -1.80
C SER A 126 11.68 4.36 -0.54
N LEU A 127 10.39 4.21 -0.35
CA LEU A 127 9.61 4.70 0.78
C LEU A 127 8.96 3.51 1.48
N ALA A 128 8.94 3.50 2.80
CA ALA A 128 8.19 2.52 3.58
C ALA A 128 7.60 3.17 4.83
N ILE A 129 6.36 2.81 5.17
CA ILE A 129 5.67 3.33 6.35
C ILE A 129 4.59 2.37 6.84
N ASN A 130 4.37 2.38 8.16
CA ASN A 130 3.19 1.80 8.79
C ASN A 130 2.21 2.92 9.15
N LEU A 131 0.97 2.81 8.69
CA LEU A 131 -0.09 3.77 8.96
C LEU A 131 -1.28 3.09 9.62
N GLN A 132 -1.80 3.68 10.68
CA GLN A 132 -3.12 3.34 11.19
C GLN A 132 -4.16 4.13 10.38
N LEU A 133 -5.05 3.40 9.72
CA LEU A 133 -6.12 3.97 8.88
C LEU A 133 -7.48 3.59 9.43
N ASN A 134 -8.44 4.49 9.33
CA ASN A 134 -9.85 4.15 9.43
C ASN A 134 -10.34 3.51 8.13
N ALA A 135 -11.44 2.75 8.21
CA ALA A 135 -12.09 2.26 7.00
C ALA A 135 -12.41 3.43 6.04
N SER A 136 -12.25 3.19 4.75
CA SER A 136 -12.45 4.15 3.65
C SER A 136 -11.38 5.24 3.51
N GLN A 137 -10.42 5.38 4.43
CA GLN A 137 -9.28 6.26 4.19
C GLN A 137 -8.41 5.77 3.05
N THR A 138 -7.84 6.69 2.30
CA THR A 138 -7.05 6.39 1.10
C THR A 138 -5.57 6.66 1.30
N VAL A 139 -4.72 5.85 0.66
CA VAL A 139 -3.27 6.08 0.57
C VAL A 139 -2.84 6.05 -0.88
N GLN A 140 -1.96 6.97 -1.26
CA GLN A 140 -1.39 7.06 -2.60
C GLN A 140 0.04 7.57 -2.57
N VAL A 141 0.79 7.27 -3.61
CA VAL A 141 2.12 7.83 -3.85
C VAL A 141 1.98 9.09 -4.68
N ALA A 142 2.70 10.14 -4.34
CA ALA A 142 2.68 11.41 -5.06
C ALA A 142 4.08 12.00 -5.20
N THR A 143 4.23 12.99 -6.09
CA THR A 143 5.45 13.75 -6.29
C THR A 143 5.15 15.24 -6.36
N ASN A 144 6.10 16.09 -5.95
CA ASN A 144 6.01 17.54 -6.06
C ASN A 144 6.65 18.11 -7.33
N SER A 145 7.17 17.26 -8.20
CA SER A 145 7.84 17.68 -9.45
C SER A 145 7.55 16.71 -10.60
N THR A 146 7.89 17.12 -11.81
CA THR A 146 7.83 16.23 -12.96
C THR A 146 8.84 15.11 -12.81
N LEU A 147 8.37 13.86 -12.83
CA LEU A 147 9.18 12.66 -12.85
C LEU A 147 9.13 12.05 -14.25
N THR A 148 10.27 11.99 -14.93
CA THR A 148 10.43 11.08 -16.05
C THR A 148 10.90 9.75 -15.50
N SER A 149 10.13 8.70 -15.71
CA SER A 149 10.39 7.38 -15.14
C SER A 149 10.25 6.29 -16.21
N TRP A 150 11.03 5.24 -16.08
CA TRP A 150 10.85 4.02 -16.86
C TRP A 150 9.74 3.18 -16.20
N SER A 151 8.68 2.90 -16.93
CA SER A 151 7.45 2.32 -16.39
C SER A 151 7.65 1.04 -15.56
N ASN A 152 8.56 0.17 -15.98
CA ASN A 152 8.69 -1.17 -15.42
C ASN A 152 9.52 -1.26 -14.12
N TYR A 153 10.12 -0.15 -13.67
CA TYR A 153 11.00 -0.13 -12.48
C TYR A 153 10.34 0.47 -11.25
N ASN A 154 9.04 0.77 -11.35
CA ASN A 154 8.30 1.42 -10.28
C ASN A 154 7.22 0.51 -9.75
N TYR A 155 7.02 0.51 -8.43
CA TYR A 155 5.92 -0.20 -7.80
C TYR A 155 5.39 0.52 -6.57
N PHE A 156 4.16 0.21 -6.24
CA PHE A 156 3.50 0.54 -5.00
C PHE A 156 2.81 -0.71 -4.47
N THR A 157 3.07 -1.03 -3.22
CA THR A 157 2.51 -2.20 -2.56
C THR A 157 2.05 -1.86 -1.15
N GLY A 158 1.11 -2.61 -0.65
CA GLY A 158 0.65 -2.49 0.72
C GLY A 158 -0.13 -3.72 1.18
N HIS A 159 -0.18 -3.90 2.49
CA HIS A 159 -0.96 -4.97 3.12
C HIS A 159 -1.42 -4.59 4.53
N LEU A 160 -2.48 -5.23 4.96
CA LEU A 160 -2.97 -5.13 6.34
C LEU A 160 -2.06 -5.95 7.27
N ILE A 161 -1.49 -5.30 8.28
CA ILE A 161 -0.76 -5.97 9.36
C ILE A 161 -1.76 -6.54 10.38
N THR A 162 -2.69 -5.70 10.83
CA THR A 162 -3.72 -6.09 11.80
C THR A 162 -4.94 -5.17 11.69
N ALA A 163 -6.12 -5.74 11.79
CA ALA A 163 -7.34 -4.97 12.00
C ALA A 163 -7.42 -4.52 13.46
N VAL A 164 -8.04 -3.37 13.71
CA VAL A 164 -8.28 -2.83 15.04
C VAL A 164 -9.76 -2.47 15.23
N ALA A 165 -10.23 -2.60 16.46
CA ALA A 165 -11.61 -2.28 16.81
C ALA A 165 -11.93 -0.78 16.71
#